data_498d47705c808a4a87081938971de4e3
#
_entry.id   498d47705c808a4a87081938971de4e3
#
_cell.length_a   1.000
_cell.length_b   1.000
_cell.length_c   1.000
_cell.angle_alpha   90.00
_cell.angle_beta   90.00
_cell.angle_gamma   90.00
#
_symmetry.space_group_name_H-M   'P 1'
#
loop_
_entity.id
_entity.type
_entity.pdbx_description
1 polymer ?
#
loop_
_entity_poly.entity_id
_entity_poly.type
_entity_poly.pdbx_seq_one_letter_code
_entity_poly.pdbx_strand_id
1 'polypeptide(L)'
;MLKKPLKKEHIKPRLLGHWGTTPGLNFIYVHLNRIIKDRDLNMIYIIGPGHGGPGIVANTWLEGTYSEVYPNISQDEEGMKKLFKQFSFPGGIPSHVAPETPGSIHEGGELGYALSHAFGAAFDNPELIVAAVVGDGEAETGPLATSWHSNKFLNPVTDGAVLPILHLNGYKIANPCVLARISHDELDQLFRGYGYSPIYVEGHEPMKMHQLMAAALDQAVAKIQDIQAVARKSKRFDRQRWPMIILRSPKGWTCPKQIDGKRAEDSWRSHQVPMGEMHEKPGHV
;
A
#
# COMPACT_ATOMS: atom_id res chain seq x y z
N MET A 1 -8.51 -17.25 -11.89
CA MET A 1 -9.75 -16.48 -12.07
C MET A 1 -10.96 -17.38 -11.98
N LEU A 2 -12.06 -16.88 -11.47
CA LEU A 2 -13.30 -17.65 -11.29
C LEU A 2 -13.79 -18.17 -12.63
N LYS A 3 -13.87 -19.50 -12.78
CA LYS A 3 -14.41 -20.16 -13.97
C LYS A 3 -15.96 -20.19 -13.96
N LYS A 4 -16.58 -19.86 -12.84
CA LYS A 4 -18.03 -19.86 -12.62
C LYS A 4 -18.44 -18.58 -11.89
N PRO A 5 -19.65 -18.05 -12.12
CA PRO A 5 -20.19 -16.93 -11.36
C PRO A 5 -20.23 -17.23 -9.86
N LEU A 6 -19.97 -16.23 -9.04
CA LEU A 6 -20.19 -16.34 -7.60
C LEU A 6 -21.69 -16.49 -7.30
N LYS A 7 -21.98 -17.27 -6.28
CA LYS A 7 -23.34 -17.48 -5.78
C LYS A 7 -23.38 -17.15 -4.28
N LYS A 8 -24.56 -16.87 -3.76
CA LYS A 8 -24.76 -16.52 -2.34
C LYS A 8 -24.19 -17.57 -1.39
N GLU A 9 -24.27 -18.83 -1.73
CA GLU A 9 -23.72 -19.97 -0.95
C GLU A 9 -22.20 -19.97 -0.82
N HIS A 10 -21.49 -19.24 -1.70
CA HIS A 10 -20.03 -19.09 -1.67
C HIS A 10 -19.58 -18.00 -0.69
N ILE A 11 -20.50 -17.20 -0.16
CA ILE A 11 -20.21 -16.03 0.66
C ILE A 11 -20.31 -16.44 2.13
N LYS A 12 -19.30 -16.08 2.91
CA LYS A 12 -19.32 -16.31 4.37
C LYS A 12 -20.51 -15.58 5.01
N PRO A 13 -21.12 -16.13 6.06
CA PRO A 13 -22.19 -15.44 6.80
C PRO A 13 -21.80 -14.07 7.33
N ARG A 14 -20.53 -13.88 7.68
CA ARG A 14 -19.96 -12.61 8.10
C ARG A 14 -18.84 -12.22 7.16
N LEU A 15 -18.99 -11.08 6.48
CA LEU A 15 -17.94 -10.46 5.71
C LEU A 15 -17.11 -9.55 6.60
N LEU A 16 -15.80 -9.72 6.53
CA LEU A 16 -14.81 -8.87 7.16
C LEU A 16 -13.83 -8.42 6.09
N GLY A 17 -13.47 -7.14 6.09
CA GLY A 17 -12.50 -6.59 5.17
C GLY A 17 -12.65 -5.08 5.03
N HIS A 18 -11.69 -4.47 4.36
CA HIS A 18 -11.61 -3.04 4.20
C HIS A 18 -11.36 -2.72 2.73
N TRP A 19 -12.45 -2.37 2.03
CA TRP A 19 -12.38 -2.05 0.61
C TRP A 19 -11.69 -0.71 0.35
N GLY A 20 -11.87 0.26 1.23
CA GLY A 20 -11.50 1.66 0.99
C GLY A 20 -10.06 1.91 0.56
N THR A 21 -9.12 1.16 1.06
CA THR A 21 -7.68 1.30 0.75
C THR A 21 -7.17 0.22 -0.20
N THR A 22 -7.79 -0.96 -0.24
CA THR A 22 -7.30 -2.14 -0.96
C THR A 22 -7.07 -1.91 -2.46
N PRO A 23 -7.95 -1.25 -3.22
CA PRO A 23 -7.69 -1.00 -4.64
C PRO A 23 -6.42 -0.20 -4.90
N GLY A 24 -6.16 0.85 -4.13
CA GLY A 24 -4.94 1.64 -4.25
C GLY A 24 -3.68 0.85 -3.86
N LEU A 25 -3.76 0.00 -2.84
CA LEU A 25 -2.65 -0.88 -2.44
C LEU A 25 -2.32 -1.90 -3.53
N ASN A 26 -3.34 -2.55 -4.11
CA ASN A 26 -3.14 -3.49 -5.22
C ASN A 26 -2.59 -2.78 -6.46
N PHE A 27 -3.06 -1.58 -6.74
CA PHE A 27 -2.55 -0.75 -7.83
C PHE A 27 -1.05 -0.45 -7.67
N ILE A 28 -0.63 -0.05 -6.46
CA ILE A 28 0.79 0.16 -6.15
C ILE A 28 1.57 -1.14 -6.32
N TYR A 29 1.08 -2.26 -5.76
CA TYR A 29 1.74 -3.56 -5.79
C TYR A 29 2.09 -4.02 -7.21
N VAL A 30 1.13 -3.97 -8.15
CA VAL A 30 1.39 -4.42 -9.52
C VAL A 30 2.41 -3.54 -10.26
N HIS A 31 2.43 -2.24 -9.94
CA HIS A 31 3.42 -1.33 -10.51
C HIS A 31 4.82 -1.50 -9.91
N LEU A 32 4.91 -1.83 -8.61
CA LEU A 32 6.19 -2.21 -7.98
C LEU A 32 6.73 -3.50 -8.60
N ASN A 33 5.88 -4.53 -8.77
CA ASN A 33 6.29 -5.77 -9.44
C ASN A 33 6.79 -5.53 -10.87
N ARG A 34 6.16 -4.62 -11.60
CA ARG A 34 6.66 -4.24 -12.92
C ARG A 34 8.09 -3.72 -12.86
N ILE A 35 8.36 -2.72 -12.03
CA ILE A 35 9.69 -2.08 -12.01
C ILE A 35 10.75 -2.99 -11.36
N ILE A 36 10.37 -3.82 -10.41
CA ILE A 36 11.27 -4.84 -9.83
C ILE A 36 11.75 -5.78 -10.92
N LYS A 37 10.84 -6.32 -11.71
CA LYS A 37 11.18 -7.26 -12.81
C LYS A 37 11.92 -6.60 -13.95
N ASP A 38 11.56 -5.38 -14.32
CA ASP A 38 12.18 -4.65 -15.42
C ASP A 38 13.63 -4.24 -15.11
N ARG A 39 13.98 -4.01 -13.84
CA ARG A 39 15.28 -3.48 -13.41
C ARG A 39 16.04 -4.38 -12.43
N ASP A 40 15.52 -5.57 -12.16
CA ASP A 40 16.12 -6.54 -11.20
C ASP A 40 16.41 -5.89 -9.82
N LEU A 41 15.38 -5.26 -9.23
CA LEU A 41 15.53 -4.50 -7.99
C LEU A 41 15.37 -5.39 -6.76
N ASN A 42 16.22 -5.19 -5.77
CA ASN A 42 15.99 -5.70 -4.42
C ASN A 42 15.05 -4.74 -3.69
N MET A 43 13.80 -5.16 -3.47
CA MET A 43 12.76 -4.29 -2.92
C MET A 43 11.88 -4.99 -1.90
N ILE A 44 11.54 -4.29 -0.82
CA ILE A 44 10.52 -4.69 0.16
C ILE A 44 9.32 -3.76 0.03
N TYR A 45 8.11 -4.30 0.18
CA TYR A 45 6.85 -3.57 0.18
C TYR A 45 6.23 -3.54 1.58
N ILE A 46 6.12 -2.36 2.18
CA ILE A 46 5.50 -2.15 3.49
C ILE A 46 4.15 -1.44 3.31
N ILE A 47 3.11 -2.02 3.91
CA ILE A 47 1.75 -1.49 3.87
C ILE A 47 1.39 -0.89 5.24
N GLY A 48 1.47 0.43 5.36
CA GLY A 48 1.07 1.16 6.57
C GLY A 48 -0.43 1.09 6.85
N PRO A 49 -1.34 1.25 5.86
CA PRO A 49 -2.76 0.98 6.07
C PRO A 49 -3.01 -0.51 6.30
N GLY A 50 -2.66 -1.02 7.49
CA GLY A 50 -2.65 -2.44 7.83
C GLY A 50 -3.96 -3.18 7.58
N HIS A 51 -5.09 -2.48 7.67
CA HIS A 51 -6.41 -3.02 7.32
C HIS A 51 -6.56 -3.41 5.83
N GLY A 52 -5.62 -3.01 4.97
CA GLY A 52 -5.52 -3.50 3.58
C GLY A 52 -4.76 -4.83 3.44
N GLY A 53 -4.38 -5.48 4.53
CA GLY A 53 -3.66 -6.76 4.55
C GLY A 53 -4.21 -7.86 3.65
N PRO A 54 -5.54 -8.05 3.53
CA PRO A 54 -6.09 -9.01 2.59
C PRO A 54 -5.63 -8.81 1.14
N GLY A 55 -5.33 -7.58 0.73
CA GLY A 55 -4.81 -7.29 -0.59
C GLY A 55 -3.43 -7.89 -0.83
N ILE A 56 -2.49 -7.75 0.13
CA ILE A 56 -1.17 -8.35 -0.03
C ILE A 56 -1.21 -9.88 0.04
N VAL A 57 -2.03 -10.45 0.91
CA VAL A 57 -2.24 -11.90 0.96
C VAL A 57 -2.75 -12.43 -0.38
N ALA A 58 -3.73 -11.75 -0.97
CA ALA A 58 -4.26 -12.13 -2.28
C ALA A 58 -3.20 -12.03 -3.38
N ASN A 59 -2.42 -10.96 -3.40
CA ASN A 59 -1.38 -10.74 -4.40
C ASN A 59 -0.25 -11.77 -4.29
N THR A 60 0.25 -12.04 -3.09
CA THR A 60 1.32 -13.04 -2.87
C THR A 60 0.85 -14.47 -3.20
N TRP A 61 -0.43 -14.78 -2.96
CA TRP A 61 -0.99 -16.05 -3.39
C TRP A 61 -1.14 -16.13 -4.92
N LEU A 62 -1.61 -15.06 -5.58
CA LEU A 62 -1.77 -15.01 -7.04
C LEU A 62 -0.43 -15.14 -7.78
N GLU A 63 0.64 -14.59 -7.25
CA GLU A 63 1.98 -14.69 -7.87
C GLU A 63 2.71 -16.00 -7.53
N GLY A 64 2.26 -16.76 -6.53
CA GLY A 64 2.83 -18.04 -6.14
C GLY A 64 3.67 -18.03 -4.87
N THR A 65 4.22 -16.92 -4.48
CA THR A 65 5.11 -16.77 -3.31
C THR A 65 4.47 -17.31 -2.03
N TYR A 66 3.17 -17.09 -1.85
CA TYR A 66 2.45 -17.62 -0.69
C TYR A 66 2.52 -19.15 -0.61
N SER A 67 2.33 -19.82 -1.76
CA SER A 67 2.35 -21.29 -1.85
C SER A 67 3.77 -21.87 -1.77
N GLU A 68 4.79 -21.09 -2.11
CA GLU A 68 6.19 -21.50 -1.90
C GLU A 68 6.53 -21.60 -0.41
N VAL A 69 6.05 -20.66 0.39
CA VAL A 69 6.27 -20.62 1.87
C VAL A 69 5.31 -21.57 2.59
N TYR A 70 4.06 -21.65 2.13
CA TYR A 70 3.01 -22.49 2.71
C TYR A 70 2.49 -23.48 1.67
N PRO A 71 3.19 -24.61 1.40
CA PRO A 71 2.84 -25.56 0.32
C PRO A 71 1.46 -26.21 0.47
N ASN A 72 0.90 -26.24 1.67
CA ASN A 72 -0.45 -26.71 1.93
C ASN A 72 -1.54 -25.76 1.43
N ILE A 73 -1.19 -24.54 1.04
CA ILE A 73 -2.06 -23.53 0.42
C ILE A 73 -1.67 -23.41 -1.05
N SER A 74 -2.04 -24.43 -1.84
CA SER A 74 -1.70 -24.51 -3.25
C SER A 74 -2.40 -23.44 -4.11
N GLN A 75 -1.83 -23.15 -5.30
CA GLN A 75 -2.43 -22.21 -6.28
C GLN A 75 -3.56 -22.85 -7.09
N ASP A 76 -4.51 -23.47 -6.41
CA ASP A 76 -5.67 -24.11 -7.01
C ASP A 76 -6.94 -23.83 -6.18
N GLU A 77 -8.05 -24.47 -6.58
CA GLU A 77 -9.34 -24.30 -5.88
C GLU A 77 -9.27 -24.76 -4.42
N GLU A 78 -8.57 -25.84 -4.13
CA GLU A 78 -8.44 -26.36 -2.77
C GLU A 78 -7.56 -25.48 -1.90
N GLY A 79 -6.46 -24.98 -2.43
CA GLY A 79 -5.61 -24.00 -1.74
C GLY A 79 -6.34 -22.69 -1.48
N MET A 80 -7.13 -22.21 -2.44
CA MET A 80 -7.95 -21.00 -2.24
C MET A 80 -9.02 -21.20 -1.16
N LYS A 81 -9.68 -22.35 -1.10
CA LYS A 81 -10.64 -22.66 -0.03
C LYS A 81 -9.97 -22.64 1.35
N LYS A 82 -8.76 -23.21 1.45
CA LYS A 82 -7.98 -23.19 2.69
C LYS A 82 -7.56 -21.76 3.05
N LEU A 83 -7.09 -20.97 2.09
CA LEU A 83 -6.72 -19.57 2.27
C LEU A 83 -7.90 -18.76 2.84
N PHE A 84 -9.09 -18.88 2.27
CA PHE A 84 -10.28 -18.20 2.77
C PHE A 84 -10.71 -18.69 4.15
N LYS A 85 -10.58 -19.99 4.43
CA LYS A 85 -10.95 -20.57 5.72
C LYS A 85 -10.09 -20.05 6.86
N GLN A 86 -8.80 -19.84 6.61
CA GLN A 86 -7.86 -19.37 7.65
C GLN A 86 -7.91 -17.85 7.89
N PHE A 87 -8.57 -17.07 7.00
CA PHE A 87 -8.65 -15.62 7.13
C PHE A 87 -9.45 -15.22 8.37
N SER A 88 -8.85 -14.39 9.24
CA SER A 88 -9.44 -13.90 10.48
C SER A 88 -9.93 -15.02 11.40
N PHE A 89 -9.20 -16.14 11.44
CA PHE A 89 -9.47 -17.30 12.27
C PHE A 89 -8.28 -17.55 13.21
N PRO A 90 -8.48 -18.03 14.44
CA PRO A 90 -7.38 -18.31 15.37
C PRO A 90 -6.31 -19.24 14.76
N GLY A 91 -5.06 -18.81 14.79
CA GLY A 91 -3.94 -19.53 14.18
C GLY A 91 -3.87 -19.43 12.64
N GLY A 92 -4.74 -18.63 12.05
CA GLY A 92 -4.73 -18.35 10.60
C GLY A 92 -4.16 -16.97 10.28
N ILE A 93 -4.61 -16.40 9.17
CA ILE A 93 -4.17 -15.07 8.69
C ILE A 93 -4.97 -13.98 9.43
N PRO A 94 -4.33 -12.98 10.05
CA PRO A 94 -5.02 -11.85 10.65
C PRO A 94 -5.70 -10.97 9.58
N SER A 95 -6.67 -10.18 10.00
CA SER A 95 -7.38 -9.24 9.11
C SER A 95 -6.55 -8.05 8.68
N HIS A 96 -5.44 -7.79 9.35
CA HIS A 96 -4.49 -6.73 9.07
C HIS A 96 -3.17 -7.31 8.58
N VAL A 97 -2.35 -6.47 7.99
CA VAL A 97 -1.00 -6.84 7.55
C VAL A 97 -0.21 -7.45 8.71
N ALA A 98 0.49 -8.54 8.44
CA ALA A 98 1.30 -9.25 9.43
C ALA A 98 2.51 -9.93 8.80
N PRO A 99 3.59 -10.16 9.57
CA PRO A 99 4.81 -10.81 9.08
C PRO A 99 4.62 -12.25 8.58
N GLU A 100 3.52 -12.91 8.97
CA GLU A 100 3.15 -14.24 8.46
C GLU A 100 2.83 -14.24 6.96
N THR A 101 2.49 -13.09 6.39
CA THR A 101 2.35 -12.97 4.93
C THR A 101 3.74 -12.92 4.31
N PRO A 102 4.07 -13.83 3.36
CA PRO A 102 5.39 -13.86 2.74
C PRO A 102 5.81 -12.50 2.17
N GLY A 103 7.03 -12.07 2.50
CA GLY A 103 7.58 -10.77 2.09
C GLY A 103 7.15 -9.58 2.94
N SER A 104 6.24 -9.75 3.89
CA SER A 104 5.89 -8.70 4.86
C SER A 104 6.82 -8.73 6.08
N ILE A 105 7.31 -7.57 6.49
CA ILE A 105 8.09 -7.39 7.73
C ILE A 105 7.34 -6.51 8.73
N HIS A 106 6.12 -6.08 8.40
CA HIS A 106 5.35 -5.09 9.13
C HIS A 106 4.11 -5.72 9.75
N GLU A 107 3.87 -5.40 11.01
CA GLU A 107 2.61 -5.64 11.71
C GLU A 107 1.78 -4.37 11.64
N GLY A 108 0.62 -4.44 10.99
CA GLY A 108 -0.19 -3.27 10.65
C GLY A 108 -1.42 -3.08 11.53
N GLY A 109 -1.54 -3.76 12.66
CA GLY A 109 -2.62 -3.58 13.62
C GLY A 109 -2.60 -2.22 14.31
N GLU A 110 -1.40 -1.66 14.52
CA GLU A 110 -1.20 -0.32 15.05
C GLU A 110 -0.69 0.62 13.95
N LEU A 111 -1.38 1.73 13.73
CA LEU A 111 -0.99 2.73 12.75
C LEU A 111 0.17 3.61 13.24
N GLY A 112 1.05 3.98 12.31
CA GLY A 112 2.09 4.98 12.53
C GLY A 112 3.52 4.48 12.50
N TYR A 113 3.75 3.18 12.40
CA TYR A 113 5.10 2.60 12.47
C TYR A 113 5.67 2.16 11.11
N ALA A 114 4.86 2.16 10.05
CA ALA A 114 5.27 1.68 8.73
C ALA A 114 6.53 2.36 8.21
N LEU A 115 6.60 3.67 8.32
CA LEU A 115 7.74 4.45 7.81
C LEU A 115 9.01 4.22 8.66
N SER A 116 8.88 4.07 9.98
CA SER A 116 10.01 3.73 10.86
C SER A 116 10.58 2.35 10.55
N HIS A 117 9.72 1.35 10.32
CA HIS A 117 10.14 0.01 9.90
C HIS A 117 10.85 0.06 8.55
N ALA A 118 10.36 0.87 7.61
CA ALA A 118 10.99 1.06 6.31
C ALA A 118 12.41 1.61 6.43
N PHE A 119 12.61 2.63 7.25
CA PHE A 119 13.95 3.19 7.48
C PHE A 119 14.85 2.20 8.22
N GLY A 120 14.31 1.48 9.22
CA GLY A 120 15.06 0.44 9.91
C GLY A 120 15.56 -0.67 8.98
N ALA A 121 14.74 -1.08 8.03
CA ALA A 121 15.13 -2.09 7.03
C ALA A 121 16.16 -1.57 6.02
N ALA A 122 16.16 -0.27 5.72
CA ALA A 122 17.06 0.34 4.75
C ALA A 122 18.47 0.60 5.33
N PHE A 123 18.62 0.77 6.65
CA PHE A 123 19.93 0.98 7.26
C PHE A 123 20.84 -0.23 7.03
N ASP A 124 22.10 0.02 6.68
CA ASP A 124 23.15 -0.98 6.42
C ASP A 124 22.80 -2.00 5.30
N ASN A 125 21.78 -1.72 4.47
CA ASN A 125 21.37 -2.53 3.33
C ASN A 125 21.46 -1.73 2.02
N PRO A 126 22.65 -1.48 1.47
CA PRO A 126 22.88 -0.51 0.40
C PRO A 126 22.12 -0.80 -0.90
N GLU A 127 21.80 -2.05 -1.17
CA GLU A 127 21.10 -2.45 -2.40
C GLU A 127 19.55 -2.50 -2.23
N LEU A 128 19.07 -2.30 -1.00
CA LEU A 128 17.65 -2.41 -0.71
C LEU A 128 16.90 -1.10 -0.98
N ILE A 129 15.78 -1.18 -1.68
CA ILE A 129 14.78 -0.12 -1.75
C ILE A 129 13.53 -0.58 -0.97
N VAL A 130 13.10 0.21 -0.01
CA VAL A 130 11.87 -0.07 0.75
C VAL A 130 10.77 0.85 0.28
N ALA A 131 9.79 0.31 -0.45
CA ALA A 131 8.57 1.02 -0.82
C ALA A 131 7.58 0.97 0.35
N ALA A 132 7.35 2.11 0.99
CA ALA A 132 6.50 2.22 2.17
C ALA A 132 5.22 2.99 1.85
N VAL A 133 4.09 2.30 1.82
CA VAL A 133 2.80 2.97 1.69
C VAL A 133 2.36 3.52 3.03
N VAL A 134 2.08 4.81 3.05
CA VAL A 134 1.52 5.52 4.21
C VAL A 134 0.09 5.91 3.89
N GLY A 135 -0.87 5.48 4.72
CA GLY A 135 -2.25 5.96 4.62
C GLY A 135 -2.37 7.40 5.10
N ASP A 136 -3.28 8.16 4.51
CA ASP A 136 -3.49 9.55 4.87
C ASP A 136 -3.98 9.74 6.32
N GLY A 137 -4.82 8.83 6.82
CA GLY A 137 -5.21 8.80 8.23
C GLY A 137 -4.06 8.35 9.15
N GLU A 138 -3.20 7.44 8.68
CA GLU A 138 -1.99 7.03 9.39
C GLU A 138 -0.98 8.18 9.50
N ALA A 139 -0.88 9.01 8.46
CA ALA A 139 0.03 10.15 8.41
C ALA A 139 -0.21 11.18 9.53
N GLU A 140 -1.41 11.16 10.12
CA GLU A 140 -1.80 12.05 11.24
C GLU A 140 -1.41 11.49 12.62
N THR A 141 -0.95 10.25 12.70
CA THR A 141 -0.51 9.65 13.98
C THR A 141 0.82 10.26 14.42
N GLY A 142 1.01 10.39 15.75
CA GLY A 142 2.25 10.95 16.30
C GLY A 142 3.52 10.23 15.83
N PRO A 143 3.59 8.88 15.91
CA PRO A 143 4.77 8.13 15.46
C PRO A 143 5.08 8.37 13.99
N LEU A 144 4.07 8.38 13.09
CA LEU A 144 4.34 8.59 11.67
C LEU A 144 4.70 10.03 11.36
N ALA A 145 4.04 11.00 11.98
CA ALA A 145 4.34 12.42 11.79
C ALA A 145 5.80 12.76 12.10
N THR A 146 6.40 12.10 13.10
CA THR A 146 7.82 12.23 13.42
C THR A 146 8.73 11.43 12.48
N SER A 147 8.26 10.29 11.97
CA SER A 147 9.05 9.39 11.12
C SER A 147 9.41 9.98 9.75
N TRP A 148 8.68 10.99 9.26
CA TRP A 148 9.05 11.72 8.05
C TRP A 148 10.45 12.31 8.10
N HIS A 149 10.97 12.60 9.32
CA HIS A 149 12.31 13.13 9.50
C HIS A 149 13.42 12.09 9.36
N SER A 150 13.10 10.81 9.35
CA SER A 150 14.10 9.71 9.33
C SER A 150 14.93 9.68 8.05
N ASN A 151 14.47 10.28 6.97
CA ASN A 151 15.25 10.46 5.74
C ASN A 151 16.56 11.22 5.96
N LYS A 152 16.69 11.96 7.06
CA LYS A 152 17.88 12.74 7.42
C LYS A 152 19.01 11.88 8.00
N PHE A 153 18.68 10.66 8.39
CA PHE A 153 19.64 9.69 8.92
C PHE A 153 20.17 8.69 7.88
N LEU A 154 19.50 8.59 6.71
CA LEU A 154 19.96 7.75 5.61
C LEU A 154 21.27 8.25 5.03
N ASN A 155 22.28 7.39 5.04
CA ASN A 155 23.54 7.63 4.37
C ASN A 155 23.53 6.93 2.99
N PRO A 156 23.41 7.65 1.88
CA PRO A 156 23.34 7.03 0.56
C PRO A 156 24.61 6.26 0.13
N VAL A 157 25.69 6.36 0.91
CA VAL A 157 26.92 5.59 0.67
C VAL A 157 26.77 4.16 1.15
N THR A 158 26.19 3.97 2.35
CA THR A 158 26.16 2.69 3.07
C THR A 158 24.78 2.08 3.21
N ASP A 159 23.75 2.91 3.09
CA ASP A 159 22.37 2.49 3.33
C ASP A 159 21.61 2.29 2.02
N GLY A 160 20.50 1.60 2.13
CA GLY A 160 19.49 1.51 1.09
C GLY A 160 18.71 2.81 0.91
N ALA A 161 17.53 2.70 0.35
CA ALA A 161 16.64 3.84 0.17
C ALA A 161 15.22 3.51 0.63
N VAL A 162 14.49 4.52 1.09
CA VAL A 162 13.06 4.43 1.35
C VAL A 162 12.33 5.27 0.34
N LEU A 163 11.35 4.67 -0.33
CA LEU A 163 10.39 5.35 -1.21
C LEU A 163 9.04 5.42 -0.52
N PRO A 164 8.72 6.52 0.16
CA PRO A 164 7.39 6.70 0.72
C PRO A 164 6.36 6.92 -0.39
N ILE A 165 5.22 6.26 -0.26
CA ILE A 165 4.05 6.44 -1.13
C ILE A 165 2.87 6.83 -0.25
N LEU A 166 2.52 8.11 -0.23
CA LEU A 166 1.35 8.58 0.48
C LEU A 166 0.09 8.20 -0.32
N HIS A 167 -0.72 7.30 0.22
CA HIS A 167 -2.02 6.96 -0.34
C HIS A 167 -3.07 7.91 0.22
N LEU A 168 -3.29 9.02 -0.49
CA LEU A 168 -4.20 10.10 -0.13
C LEU A 168 -5.58 9.85 -0.75
N ASN A 169 -6.42 9.08 -0.05
CA ASN A 169 -7.78 8.79 -0.47
C ASN A 169 -8.84 9.71 0.15
N GLY A 170 -8.45 10.54 1.10
CA GLY A 170 -9.23 11.64 1.64
C GLY A 170 -9.99 11.35 2.93
N TYR A 171 -10.11 10.09 3.34
CA TYR A 171 -10.97 9.73 4.48
C TYR A 171 -10.31 8.72 5.42
N LYS A 172 -10.50 8.95 6.72
CA LYS A 172 -10.33 7.95 7.79
C LYS A 172 -11.55 7.02 7.84
N ILE A 173 -11.80 6.39 8.98
CA ILE A 173 -12.94 5.46 9.16
C ILE A 173 -14.28 6.16 8.90
N ALA A 174 -14.47 7.36 9.44
CA ALA A 174 -15.74 8.10 9.35
C ALA A 174 -15.57 9.59 9.03
N ASN A 175 -14.35 10.10 8.99
CA ASN A 175 -14.05 11.52 8.84
C ASN A 175 -13.03 11.78 7.74
N PRO A 176 -13.03 12.96 7.12
CA PRO A 176 -11.94 13.41 6.25
C PRO A 176 -10.61 13.46 7.02
N CYS A 177 -9.51 13.21 6.31
CA CYS A 177 -8.17 13.41 6.85
C CYS A 177 -7.68 14.85 6.61
N VAL A 178 -6.73 15.30 7.43
CA VAL A 178 -6.18 16.67 7.38
C VAL A 178 -5.50 16.92 6.03
N LEU A 179 -4.68 15.99 5.56
CA LEU A 179 -3.93 16.14 4.31
C LEU A 179 -4.82 16.27 3.06
N ALA A 180 -6.07 15.82 3.12
CA ALA A 180 -7.04 16.02 2.05
C ALA A 180 -7.76 17.40 2.12
N ARG A 181 -7.59 18.14 3.19
CA ARG A 181 -8.24 19.44 3.43
C ARG A 181 -7.33 20.63 3.19
N ILE A 182 -6.04 20.43 3.05
CA ILE A 182 -5.07 21.46 2.70
C ILE A 182 -4.95 21.58 1.18
N SER A 183 -4.48 22.73 0.71
CA SER A 183 -4.25 22.94 -0.73
C SER A 183 -3.13 22.06 -1.27
N HIS A 184 -3.07 21.90 -2.60
CA HIS A 184 -1.98 21.18 -3.24
C HIS A 184 -0.62 21.83 -2.94
N ASP A 185 -0.55 23.17 -2.96
CA ASP A 185 0.68 23.92 -2.68
C ASP A 185 1.13 23.74 -1.24
N GLU A 186 0.20 23.76 -0.29
CA GLU A 186 0.51 23.53 1.13
C GLU A 186 1.02 22.11 1.37
N LEU A 187 0.41 21.10 0.72
CA LEU A 187 0.84 19.72 0.77
C LEU A 187 2.26 19.55 0.18
N ASP A 188 2.53 20.19 -0.95
CA ASP A 188 3.86 20.16 -1.59
C ASP A 188 4.92 20.80 -0.69
N GLN A 189 4.62 21.97 -0.11
CA GLN A 189 5.52 22.66 0.80
C GLN A 189 5.80 21.85 2.06
N LEU A 190 4.79 21.18 2.62
CA LEU A 190 4.93 20.31 3.79
C LEU A 190 5.97 19.21 3.53
N PHE A 191 5.82 18.44 2.46
CA PHE A 191 6.73 17.34 2.17
C PHE A 191 8.11 17.80 1.71
N ARG A 192 8.20 18.94 1.02
CA ARG A 192 9.49 19.57 0.74
C ARG A 192 10.20 20.03 2.01
N GLY A 193 9.45 20.53 3.00
CA GLY A 193 9.97 20.88 4.32
C GLY A 193 10.52 19.67 5.07
N TYR A 194 9.89 18.51 4.93
CA TYR A 194 10.42 17.24 5.47
C TYR A 194 11.68 16.77 4.73
N GLY A 195 11.99 17.29 3.56
CA GLY A 195 13.18 16.92 2.79
C GLY A 195 12.90 15.93 1.66
N TYR A 196 11.66 15.86 1.18
CA TYR A 196 11.28 15.04 0.03
C TYR A 196 11.12 15.88 -1.24
N SER A 197 11.07 15.18 -2.38
CA SER A 197 10.66 15.69 -3.67
C SER A 197 9.39 14.96 -4.11
N PRO A 198 8.20 15.52 -3.87
CA PRO A 198 6.94 14.87 -4.20
C PRO A 198 6.75 14.69 -5.71
N ILE A 199 6.26 13.52 -6.10
CA ILE A 199 5.80 13.17 -7.45
C ILE A 199 4.32 12.83 -7.33
N TYR A 200 3.47 13.52 -8.08
CA TYR A 200 2.02 13.37 -7.97
C TYR A 200 1.46 12.39 -8.99
N VAL A 201 0.61 11.48 -8.50
CA VAL A 201 -0.20 10.56 -9.29
C VAL A 201 -1.64 10.77 -8.85
N GLU A 202 -2.41 11.56 -9.61
CA GLU A 202 -3.72 12.03 -9.18
C GLU A 202 -4.79 11.73 -10.23
N GLY A 203 -5.92 11.26 -9.78
CA GLY A 203 -7.10 11.01 -10.63
C GLY A 203 -7.92 9.80 -10.24
N HIS A 204 -8.77 9.38 -11.18
CA HIS A 204 -9.69 8.26 -10.99
C HIS A 204 -9.89 7.42 -12.26
N GLU A 205 -9.42 7.90 -13.41
CA GLU A 205 -9.51 7.16 -14.67
C GLU A 205 -8.41 6.09 -14.70
N PRO A 206 -8.75 4.77 -14.73
CA PRO A 206 -7.77 3.71 -14.49
C PRO A 206 -6.59 3.71 -15.46
N MET A 207 -6.83 3.81 -16.76
CA MET A 207 -5.75 3.71 -17.75
C MET A 207 -4.78 4.89 -17.65
N LYS A 208 -5.29 6.09 -17.40
CA LYS A 208 -4.45 7.28 -17.16
C LYS A 208 -3.63 7.14 -15.88
N MET A 209 -4.25 6.63 -14.83
CA MET A 209 -3.57 6.39 -13.55
C MET A 209 -2.44 5.37 -13.69
N HIS A 210 -2.64 4.30 -14.48
CA HIS A 210 -1.58 3.33 -14.77
C HIS A 210 -0.39 3.99 -15.48
N GLN A 211 -0.62 4.85 -16.44
CA GLN A 211 0.45 5.58 -17.13
C GLN A 211 1.21 6.53 -16.19
N LEU A 212 0.47 7.29 -15.37
CA LEU A 212 1.07 8.21 -14.40
C LEU A 212 1.91 7.48 -13.35
N MET A 213 1.40 6.36 -12.80
CA MET A 213 2.12 5.60 -11.79
C MET A 213 3.37 4.94 -12.36
N ALA A 214 3.31 4.40 -13.58
CA ALA A 214 4.48 3.85 -14.25
C ALA A 214 5.57 4.90 -14.39
N ALA A 215 5.24 6.08 -14.91
CA ALA A 215 6.18 7.19 -15.07
C ALA A 215 6.73 7.68 -13.72
N ALA A 216 5.88 7.80 -12.69
CA ALA A 216 6.28 8.25 -11.35
C ALA A 216 7.27 7.30 -10.70
N LEU A 217 7.04 5.99 -10.80
CA LEU A 217 7.97 4.98 -10.27
C LEU A 217 9.29 4.96 -11.03
N ASP A 218 9.25 5.05 -12.37
CA ASP A 218 10.46 5.11 -13.18
C ASP A 218 11.31 6.34 -12.80
N GLN A 219 10.68 7.48 -12.59
CA GLN A 219 11.34 8.71 -12.14
C GLN A 219 11.90 8.59 -10.72
N ALA A 220 11.10 8.02 -9.80
CA ALA A 220 11.50 7.88 -8.40
C ALA A 220 12.70 6.94 -8.24
N VAL A 221 12.65 5.77 -8.89
CA VAL A 221 13.75 4.79 -8.83
C VAL A 221 15.01 5.33 -9.49
N ALA A 222 14.91 5.99 -10.65
CA ALA A 222 16.04 6.63 -11.29
C ALA A 222 16.69 7.68 -10.37
N LYS A 223 15.87 8.51 -9.71
CA LYS A 223 16.37 9.51 -8.76
C LYS A 223 17.07 8.88 -7.54
N ILE A 224 16.55 7.77 -6.99
CA ILE A 224 17.21 7.03 -5.91
C ILE A 224 18.58 6.53 -6.38
N GLN A 225 18.63 5.86 -7.53
CA GLN A 225 19.86 5.32 -8.10
C GLN A 225 20.91 6.42 -8.37
N ASP A 226 20.49 7.58 -8.88
CA ASP A 226 21.37 8.73 -9.09
C ASP A 226 21.97 9.24 -7.78
N ILE A 227 21.14 9.41 -6.74
CA ILE A 227 21.60 9.85 -5.42
C ILE A 227 22.64 8.88 -4.87
N GLN A 228 22.36 7.58 -4.90
CA GLN A 228 23.27 6.55 -4.42
C GLN A 228 24.56 6.48 -5.24
N ALA A 229 24.47 6.52 -6.56
CA ALA A 229 25.64 6.47 -7.45
C ALA A 229 26.59 7.66 -7.21
N VAL A 230 26.06 8.87 -7.10
CA VAL A 230 26.85 10.08 -6.83
C VAL A 230 27.51 10.00 -5.45
N ALA A 231 26.76 9.61 -4.41
CA ALA A 231 27.28 9.51 -3.06
C ALA A 231 28.37 8.44 -2.94
N ARG A 232 28.16 7.25 -3.48
CA ARG A 232 29.11 6.13 -3.46
C ARG A 232 30.40 6.44 -4.23
N LYS A 233 30.28 7.12 -5.38
CA LYS A 233 31.43 7.56 -6.16
C LYS A 233 32.26 8.61 -5.41
N SER A 234 31.62 9.59 -4.80
CA SER A 234 32.30 10.68 -4.08
C SER A 234 32.73 10.29 -2.68
N LYS A 235 32.17 9.20 -2.11
CA LYS A 235 32.31 8.79 -0.71
C LYS A 235 31.91 9.91 0.28
N ARG A 236 30.95 10.75 -0.12
CA ARG A 236 30.47 11.88 0.67
C ARG A 236 29.02 11.69 1.05
N PHE A 237 28.69 12.02 2.28
CA PHE A 237 27.34 12.13 2.78
C PHE A 237 26.90 13.59 2.71
N ASP A 238 26.16 13.91 1.65
CA ASP A 238 25.44 15.16 1.55
C ASP A 238 23.96 14.90 1.75
N ARG A 239 23.28 15.77 2.51
CA ARG A 239 21.84 15.63 2.75
C ARG A 239 21.07 15.71 1.43
N GLN A 240 20.41 14.62 1.11
CA GLN A 240 19.65 14.51 -0.13
C GLN A 240 18.16 14.87 0.05
N ARG A 241 17.52 15.25 -1.06
CA ARG A 241 16.06 15.28 -1.17
C ARG A 241 15.60 14.01 -1.86
N TRP A 242 15.09 13.08 -1.06
CA TRP A 242 14.63 11.79 -1.55
C TRP A 242 13.29 11.94 -2.29
N PRO A 243 13.04 11.15 -3.34
CA PRO A 243 11.72 11.13 -3.97
C PRO A 243 10.68 10.55 -3.03
N MET A 244 9.43 10.96 -3.21
CA MET A 244 8.24 10.32 -2.68
C MET A 244 7.11 10.41 -3.68
N ILE A 245 6.14 9.50 -3.61
CA ILE A 245 4.96 9.54 -4.47
C ILE A 245 3.74 9.92 -3.63
N ILE A 246 2.90 10.81 -4.16
CA ILE A 246 1.59 11.11 -3.60
C ILE A 246 0.55 10.53 -4.56
N LEU A 247 -0.03 9.39 -4.17
CA LEU A 247 -1.13 8.78 -4.90
C LEU A 247 -2.44 9.32 -4.36
N ARG A 248 -3.06 10.21 -5.11
CA ARG A 248 -4.37 10.79 -4.77
C ARG A 248 -5.46 10.17 -5.65
N SER A 249 -6.28 9.34 -5.04
CA SER A 249 -7.38 8.61 -5.69
C SER A 249 -8.62 8.57 -4.80
N PRO A 250 -9.83 8.36 -5.35
CA PRO A 250 -11.02 8.21 -4.52
C PRO A 250 -10.89 7.06 -3.53
N LYS A 251 -11.39 7.24 -2.31
CA LYS A 251 -11.49 6.13 -1.36
C LYS A 251 -12.43 5.06 -1.92
N GLY A 252 -12.02 3.79 -1.85
CA GLY A 252 -12.78 2.70 -2.46
C GLY A 252 -12.82 2.78 -3.98
N TRP A 253 -11.81 3.35 -4.60
CA TRP A 253 -11.65 3.45 -6.05
C TRP A 253 -12.05 2.13 -6.74
N THR A 254 -12.82 2.24 -7.82
CA THR A 254 -13.40 1.11 -8.57
C THR A 254 -14.57 0.35 -7.91
N CYS A 255 -15.00 0.73 -6.71
CA CYS A 255 -16.26 0.20 -6.16
C CYS A 255 -17.49 0.88 -6.82
N PRO A 256 -18.71 0.36 -6.58
CA PRO A 256 -19.94 1.04 -7.00
C PRO A 256 -19.98 2.48 -6.49
N LYS A 257 -20.42 3.41 -7.34
CA LYS A 257 -20.53 4.84 -6.99
C LYS A 257 -21.54 5.06 -5.85
N GLN A 258 -22.61 4.26 -5.86
CA GLN A 258 -23.68 4.31 -4.86
C GLN A 258 -24.11 2.89 -4.47
N ILE A 259 -24.46 2.73 -3.20
CA ILE A 259 -25.01 1.50 -2.63
C ILE A 259 -26.17 1.91 -1.73
N ASP A 260 -27.36 1.31 -1.91
CA ASP A 260 -28.60 1.66 -1.19
C ASP A 260 -28.91 3.16 -1.26
N GLY A 261 -28.72 3.79 -2.42
CA GLY A 261 -28.97 5.22 -2.64
C GLY A 261 -27.97 6.16 -1.95
N LYS A 262 -26.91 5.65 -1.32
CA LYS A 262 -25.87 6.44 -0.66
C LYS A 262 -24.55 6.37 -1.43
N ARG A 263 -23.83 7.48 -1.47
CA ARG A 263 -22.49 7.52 -2.07
C ARG A 263 -21.56 6.52 -1.37
N ALA A 264 -20.91 5.63 -2.12
CA ALA A 264 -19.95 4.65 -1.64
C ALA A 264 -18.53 5.05 -2.05
N GLU A 265 -18.18 5.04 -3.34
CA GLU A 265 -16.88 5.50 -3.80
C GLU A 265 -16.65 6.97 -3.43
N ASP A 266 -15.40 7.32 -3.10
CA ASP A 266 -15.01 8.66 -2.67
C ASP A 266 -15.81 9.14 -1.45
N SER A 267 -15.99 8.22 -0.50
CA SER A 267 -16.71 8.43 0.74
C SER A 267 -16.15 7.53 1.84
N TRP A 268 -16.26 7.96 3.07
CA TRP A 268 -15.94 7.15 4.24
C TRP A 268 -16.71 5.80 4.28
N ARG A 269 -17.88 5.71 3.61
CA ARG A 269 -18.72 4.49 3.56
C ARG A 269 -18.04 3.32 2.86
N SER A 270 -17.06 3.57 2.01
CA SER A 270 -16.25 2.52 1.40
C SER A 270 -15.13 1.98 2.30
N HIS A 271 -14.99 2.48 3.53
CA HIS A 271 -13.90 2.06 4.42
C HIS A 271 -13.89 0.55 4.69
N GLN A 272 -15.06 0.01 5.03
CA GLN A 272 -15.25 -1.45 5.17
C GLN A 272 -15.80 -2.06 3.88
N VAL A 273 -16.28 -3.30 3.93
CA VAL A 273 -16.96 -3.94 2.81
C VAL A 273 -18.26 -3.20 2.53
N PRO A 274 -18.42 -2.54 1.38
CA PRO A 274 -19.56 -1.66 1.15
C PRO A 274 -20.87 -2.42 0.90
N MET A 275 -20.82 -3.71 0.53
CA MET A 275 -21.97 -4.59 0.30
C MET A 275 -21.99 -5.74 1.31
N GLY A 276 -21.93 -5.41 2.60
CA GLY A 276 -21.82 -6.40 3.69
C GLY A 276 -23.12 -7.18 3.98
N GLU A 277 -24.28 -6.69 3.54
CA GLU A 277 -25.59 -7.26 3.88
C GLU A 277 -26.11 -8.23 2.80
N MET A 278 -25.22 -9.04 2.21
CA MET A 278 -25.57 -9.92 1.06
C MET A 278 -26.59 -11.00 1.42
N HIS A 279 -26.66 -11.40 2.69
CA HIS A 279 -27.65 -12.40 3.14
C HIS A 279 -29.05 -11.80 3.31
N GLU A 280 -29.14 -10.51 3.55
CA GLU A 280 -30.39 -9.79 3.81
C GLU A 280 -30.89 -9.03 2.57
N LYS A 281 -29.97 -8.57 1.73
CA LYS A 281 -30.26 -7.73 0.56
C LYS A 281 -29.82 -8.41 -0.74
N PRO A 282 -30.76 -8.95 -1.56
CA PRO A 282 -30.42 -9.62 -2.81
C PRO A 282 -29.58 -8.77 -3.79
N GLY A 283 -29.73 -7.45 -3.78
CA GLY A 283 -28.97 -6.53 -4.61
C GLY A 283 -27.48 -6.36 -4.23
N HIS A 284 -27.04 -6.98 -3.11
CA HIS A 284 -25.65 -6.99 -2.67
C HIS A 284 -24.86 -8.23 -3.14
N VAL A 285 -25.50 -9.13 -3.89
CA VAL A 285 -24.88 -10.37 -4.40
C VAL A 285 -24.25 -10.20 -5.78
#